data_28d57f5d65bb9fa470e86ae6fed28b24
#
_entry.id   28d57f5d65bb9fa470e86ae6fed28b24
#
_cell.length_a   1.000
_cell.length_b   1.000
_cell.length_c   1.000
_cell.angle_alpha   90.00
_cell.angle_beta   90.00
_cell.angle_gamma   90.00
#
_symmetry.space_group_name_H-M   'P 1'
#
loop_
_entity.id
_entity.type
_entity.pdbx_description
1 polymer ?
#
loop_
_entity_poly.entity_id
_entity_poly.type
_entity_poly.pdbx_seq_one_letter_code
_entity_poly.pdbx_strand_id
1 'polypeptide(L)'
;FETNVVIGKSTTIDQLIEDEGFEAVFIGSGAGLPKFMGIPGENANGVFSANEYLTRNNLMKAFDESYDTPIAAGTKVAVIGGGNVAMDAARTALRLGADVHIVYRRSEEELPARVEEVHHAKEEGVIFDLLTNPTEILVDDNGYVKGMKCVKMELGEPDASGRRRPVVVEGSEFEMELDTVIMSLGTSPNPLISSTTEGLEVNKWKCIVADEADGKTTKEGVYAGGDAVTGAATVILAMGAGKAGAKGIHEYLSKK
;
A
#
# COMPACT_ATOMS: atom_id res chain seq x y z
N PHE A 1 -24.55 -7.04 10.45
CA PHE A 1 -23.65 -6.88 9.30
C PHE A 1 -24.46 -6.58 8.04
N GLU A 2 -24.21 -5.44 7.42
CA GLU A 2 -24.75 -5.07 6.12
C GLU A 2 -23.66 -5.27 5.06
N THR A 3 -23.88 -6.22 4.15
CA THR A 3 -22.94 -6.49 3.05
C THR A 3 -23.40 -5.78 1.78
N ASN A 4 -22.48 -5.60 0.81
CA ASN A 4 -22.73 -4.91 -0.46
C ASN A 4 -23.15 -3.42 -0.31
N VAL A 5 -22.80 -2.80 0.82
CA VAL A 5 -22.97 -1.37 1.06
C VAL A 5 -21.62 -0.70 1.00
N VAL A 6 -21.47 0.27 0.11
CA VAL A 6 -20.25 1.05 -0.08
C VAL A 6 -20.50 2.48 0.35
N ILE A 7 -19.92 2.86 1.49
CA ILE A 7 -20.04 4.23 1.99
C ILE A 7 -19.36 5.21 1.03
N GLY A 8 -20.09 6.24 0.63
CA GLY A 8 -19.71 7.19 -0.40
C GLY A 8 -20.18 6.82 -1.82
N LYS A 9 -20.93 5.70 -1.96
CA LYS A 9 -21.55 5.27 -3.23
C LYS A 9 -23.02 4.89 -3.04
N SER A 10 -23.31 3.84 -2.25
CA SER A 10 -24.69 3.40 -2.01
C SER A 10 -25.37 4.21 -0.90
N THR A 11 -24.63 4.69 0.06
CA THR A 11 -25.04 5.64 1.09
C THR A 11 -23.86 6.50 1.53
N THR A 12 -24.09 7.63 2.17
CA THR A 12 -23.06 8.54 2.69
C THR A 12 -23.08 8.56 4.22
N ILE A 13 -22.04 9.14 4.85
CA ILE A 13 -22.01 9.35 6.30
C ILE A 13 -23.19 10.26 6.73
N ASP A 14 -23.49 11.29 5.94
CA ASP A 14 -24.59 12.21 6.24
C ASP A 14 -25.94 11.50 6.20
N GLN A 15 -26.18 10.67 5.19
CA GLN A 15 -27.40 9.86 5.09
C GLN A 15 -27.54 8.87 6.26
N LEU A 16 -26.45 8.23 6.71
CA LEU A 16 -26.49 7.37 7.88
C LEU A 16 -27.00 8.14 9.13
N ILE A 17 -26.56 9.39 9.30
CA ILE A 17 -26.94 10.21 10.47
C ILE A 17 -28.32 10.80 10.29
N GLU A 18 -28.64 11.40 9.14
CA GLU A 18 -29.83 12.20 8.91
C GLU A 18 -31.06 11.36 8.55
N ASP A 19 -30.87 10.33 7.69
CA ASP A 19 -31.99 9.55 7.14
C ASP A 19 -32.19 8.22 7.89
N GLU A 20 -31.08 7.57 8.29
CA GLU A 20 -31.12 6.24 8.93
C GLU A 20 -31.09 6.32 10.46
N GLY A 21 -30.90 7.52 11.04
CA GLY A 21 -31.01 7.79 12.47
C GLY A 21 -29.85 7.30 13.32
N PHE A 22 -28.69 7.07 12.74
CA PHE A 22 -27.48 6.80 13.53
C PHE A 22 -27.01 8.07 14.24
N GLU A 23 -26.76 8.00 15.52
CA GLU A 23 -26.36 9.15 16.33
C GLU A 23 -24.85 9.38 16.36
N ALA A 24 -24.05 8.36 15.99
CA ALA A 24 -22.61 8.44 15.79
C ALA A 24 -22.13 7.40 14.78
N VAL A 25 -21.01 7.68 14.11
CA VAL A 25 -20.37 6.80 13.13
C VAL A 25 -18.89 6.63 13.47
N PHE A 26 -18.38 5.40 13.42
CA PHE A 26 -16.96 5.12 13.53
C PHE A 26 -16.40 4.65 12.18
N ILE A 27 -15.34 5.32 11.69
CA ILE A 27 -14.66 4.98 10.45
C ILE A 27 -13.41 4.15 10.76
N GLY A 28 -13.43 2.87 10.39
CA GLY A 28 -12.32 1.93 10.56
C GLY A 28 -11.95 1.24 9.25
N SER A 29 -11.97 1.97 8.12
CA SER A 29 -11.82 1.44 6.75
C SER A 29 -10.38 1.03 6.38
N GLY A 30 -9.40 1.32 7.24
CA GLY A 30 -8.00 0.96 7.00
C GLY A 30 -7.32 1.80 5.91
N ALA A 31 -6.18 1.30 5.41
CA ALA A 31 -5.36 1.93 4.39
C ALA A 31 -4.91 0.88 3.36
N GLY A 32 -5.84 0.40 2.54
CA GLY A 32 -5.62 -0.69 1.58
C GLY A 32 -5.38 -0.23 0.14
N LEU A 33 -5.46 1.08 -0.18
CA LEU A 33 -5.27 1.57 -1.54
C LEU A 33 -3.78 1.60 -1.88
N PRO A 34 -3.31 0.81 -2.87
CA PRO A 34 -1.90 0.74 -3.22
C PRO A 34 -1.40 2.04 -3.84
N LYS A 35 -0.13 2.33 -3.62
CA LYS A 35 0.57 3.46 -4.23
C LYS A 35 1.34 3.01 -5.46
N PHE A 36 1.31 3.86 -6.47
CA PHE A 36 2.06 3.73 -7.72
C PHE A 36 3.06 4.87 -7.86
N MET A 37 3.98 4.78 -8.80
CA MET A 37 5.02 5.78 -9.03
C MET A 37 4.54 6.96 -9.89
N GLY A 38 3.52 6.75 -10.72
CA GLY A 38 3.07 7.71 -11.73
C GLY A 38 4.00 7.76 -12.94
N ILE A 39 4.66 6.65 -13.29
CA ILE A 39 5.56 6.54 -14.44
C ILE A 39 4.83 5.92 -15.64
N PRO A 40 5.30 6.19 -16.89
CA PRO A 40 4.73 5.57 -18.07
C PRO A 40 4.74 4.04 -17.98
N GLY A 41 3.68 3.41 -18.48
CA GLY A 41 3.55 1.95 -18.56
C GLY A 41 3.03 1.26 -17.29
N GLU A 42 2.77 1.97 -16.20
CA GLU A 42 2.26 1.37 -14.94
C GLU A 42 0.89 0.68 -15.06
N ASN A 43 0.14 0.93 -16.14
CA ASN A 43 -1.16 0.31 -16.41
C ASN A 43 -1.04 -0.91 -17.36
N ALA A 44 0.15 -1.35 -17.68
CA ALA A 44 0.39 -2.48 -18.58
C ALA A 44 -0.04 -3.82 -17.96
N ASN A 45 -0.35 -4.79 -18.81
CA ASN A 45 -0.54 -6.18 -18.39
C ASN A 45 0.79 -6.73 -17.86
N GLY A 46 0.78 -7.34 -16.66
CA GLY A 46 1.98 -7.79 -15.96
C GLY A 46 2.46 -6.81 -14.88
N VAL A 47 1.80 -5.64 -14.73
CA VAL A 47 2.02 -4.76 -13.58
C VAL A 47 0.96 -5.03 -12.52
N PHE A 48 1.40 -5.31 -11.30
CA PHE A 48 0.53 -5.59 -10.14
C PHE A 48 0.90 -4.68 -8.98
N SER A 49 -0.08 -4.36 -8.13
CA SER A 49 0.25 -3.97 -6.76
C SER A 49 0.62 -5.20 -5.93
N ALA A 50 1.49 -5.04 -4.93
CA ALA A 50 1.83 -6.15 -4.02
C ALA A 50 0.58 -6.70 -3.32
N ASN A 51 -0.38 -5.85 -2.95
CA ASN A 51 -1.63 -6.28 -2.33
C ASN A 51 -2.43 -7.20 -3.27
N GLU A 52 -2.56 -6.84 -4.54
CA GLU A 52 -3.25 -7.66 -5.54
C GLU A 52 -2.52 -8.99 -5.74
N TYR A 53 -1.21 -8.94 -5.96
CA TYR A 53 -0.39 -10.13 -6.20
C TYR A 53 -0.47 -11.13 -5.04
N LEU A 54 -0.28 -10.65 -3.81
CA LEU A 54 -0.35 -11.47 -2.60
C LEU A 54 -1.77 -11.98 -2.30
N THR A 55 -2.81 -11.16 -2.56
CA THR A 55 -4.20 -11.59 -2.40
C THR A 55 -4.55 -12.72 -3.37
N ARG A 56 -4.20 -12.56 -4.65
CA ARG A 56 -4.44 -13.60 -5.66
C ARG A 56 -3.73 -14.90 -5.29
N ASN A 57 -2.46 -14.80 -4.90
CA ASN A 57 -1.69 -15.98 -4.55
C ASN A 57 -2.17 -16.63 -3.24
N ASN A 58 -2.25 -15.88 -2.14
CA ASN A 58 -2.45 -16.45 -0.80
C ASN A 58 -3.92 -16.71 -0.46
N LEU A 59 -4.82 -15.71 -0.67
CA LEU A 59 -6.24 -15.85 -0.33
C LEU A 59 -7.02 -16.57 -1.42
N MET A 60 -6.74 -16.26 -2.69
CA MET A 60 -7.43 -16.84 -3.85
C MET A 60 -6.70 -18.07 -4.37
N LYS A 61 -5.63 -18.51 -3.71
CA LYS A 61 -4.89 -19.75 -3.95
C LYS A 61 -4.42 -19.95 -5.40
N ALA A 62 -3.95 -18.88 -6.04
CA ALA A 62 -3.47 -18.92 -7.42
C ALA A 62 -2.26 -19.87 -7.62
N PHE A 63 -1.59 -20.28 -6.54
CA PHE A 63 -0.53 -21.30 -6.54
C PHE A 63 -1.04 -22.73 -6.72
N ASP A 64 -2.34 -22.96 -6.54
CA ASP A 64 -2.98 -24.29 -6.55
C ASP A 64 -3.76 -24.46 -7.86
N GLU A 65 -3.34 -25.39 -8.70
CA GLU A 65 -3.94 -25.66 -10.02
C GLU A 65 -5.43 -26.08 -9.97
N SER A 66 -5.94 -26.44 -8.79
CA SER A 66 -7.37 -26.74 -8.59
C SER A 66 -8.24 -25.48 -8.50
N TYR A 67 -7.65 -24.28 -8.48
CA TYR A 67 -8.34 -22.99 -8.42
C TYR A 67 -8.18 -22.23 -9.75
N ASP A 68 -9.26 -21.65 -10.24
CA ASP A 68 -9.29 -20.85 -11.49
C ASP A 68 -8.76 -19.40 -11.30
N THR A 69 -8.00 -19.12 -10.25
CA THR A 69 -7.48 -17.79 -10.00
C THR A 69 -6.31 -17.47 -10.94
N PRO A 70 -6.46 -16.52 -11.86
CA PRO A 70 -5.37 -16.18 -12.77
C PRO A 70 -4.25 -15.46 -12.01
N ILE A 71 -3.03 -15.96 -12.17
CA ILE A 71 -1.82 -15.26 -11.79
C ILE A 71 -0.83 -15.38 -12.95
N ALA A 72 -0.24 -14.25 -13.33
CA ALA A 72 0.96 -14.30 -14.17
C ALA A 72 2.12 -14.61 -13.23
N ALA A 73 2.56 -15.87 -13.19
CA ALA A 73 3.68 -16.26 -12.34
C ALA A 73 4.97 -15.52 -12.71
N GLY A 74 5.07 -15.03 -13.96
CA GLY A 74 6.27 -14.36 -14.47
C GLY A 74 7.49 -15.28 -14.50
N THR A 75 8.45 -14.98 -15.36
CA THR A 75 9.74 -15.63 -15.35
C THR A 75 10.84 -14.71 -14.81
N LYS A 76 10.70 -13.40 -15.09
CA LYS A 76 11.59 -12.34 -14.59
C LYS A 76 10.76 -11.24 -13.94
N VAL A 77 10.82 -11.17 -12.62
CA VAL A 77 9.97 -10.31 -11.81
C VAL A 77 10.78 -9.22 -11.13
N ALA A 78 10.36 -7.97 -11.26
CA ALA A 78 10.86 -6.88 -10.43
C ALA A 78 9.82 -6.49 -9.35
N VAL A 79 10.24 -6.43 -8.10
CA VAL A 79 9.46 -5.91 -6.98
C VAL A 79 9.99 -4.53 -6.61
N ILE A 80 9.17 -3.49 -6.79
CA ILE A 80 9.57 -2.11 -6.56
C ILE A 80 9.23 -1.70 -5.14
N GLY A 81 10.25 -1.57 -4.30
CA GLY A 81 10.11 -1.20 -2.90
C GLY A 81 11.05 -1.97 -1.99
N GLY A 82 11.10 -1.59 -0.70
CA GLY A 82 12.04 -2.17 0.26
C GLY A 82 11.43 -2.46 1.63
N GLY A 83 10.11 -2.47 1.76
CA GLY A 83 9.40 -2.78 3.00
C GLY A 83 9.12 -4.28 3.18
N ASN A 84 8.55 -4.67 4.34
CA ASN A 84 8.18 -6.07 4.60
C ASN A 84 7.28 -6.66 3.50
N VAL A 85 6.32 -5.87 2.98
CA VAL A 85 5.44 -6.32 1.89
C VAL A 85 6.21 -6.58 0.59
N ALA A 86 7.31 -5.85 0.34
CA ALA A 86 8.19 -6.14 -0.80
C ALA A 86 8.92 -7.48 -0.62
N MET A 87 9.37 -7.78 0.59
CA MET A 87 9.97 -9.08 0.92
C MET A 87 8.97 -10.23 0.72
N ASP A 88 7.74 -10.05 1.21
CA ASP A 88 6.66 -11.04 1.04
C ASP A 88 6.33 -11.27 -0.44
N ALA A 89 6.18 -10.21 -1.23
CA ALA A 89 5.89 -10.31 -2.65
C ALA A 89 7.03 -10.96 -3.43
N ALA A 90 8.29 -10.60 -3.14
CA ALA A 90 9.47 -11.15 -3.80
C ALA A 90 9.63 -12.64 -3.49
N ARG A 91 9.54 -13.04 -2.23
CA ARG A 91 9.64 -14.46 -1.82
C ARG A 91 8.48 -15.29 -2.38
N THR A 92 7.28 -14.71 -2.47
CA THR A 92 6.12 -15.38 -3.10
C THR A 92 6.38 -15.61 -4.59
N ALA A 93 6.84 -14.59 -5.33
CA ALA A 93 7.17 -14.74 -6.76
C ALA A 93 8.29 -15.77 -7.00
N LEU A 94 9.33 -15.75 -6.16
CA LEU A 94 10.42 -16.72 -6.22
C LEU A 94 9.92 -18.16 -6.01
N ARG A 95 9.03 -18.38 -5.04
CA ARG A 95 8.44 -19.70 -4.77
C ARG A 95 7.51 -20.19 -5.87
N LEU A 96 6.98 -19.29 -6.69
CA LEU A 96 6.25 -19.62 -7.93
C LEU A 96 7.20 -19.92 -9.11
N GLY A 97 8.52 -19.83 -8.91
CA GLY A 97 9.55 -20.22 -9.89
C GLY A 97 10.14 -19.07 -10.70
N ALA A 98 9.87 -17.82 -10.35
CA ALA A 98 10.45 -16.66 -11.03
C ALA A 98 11.88 -16.36 -10.60
N ASP A 99 12.65 -15.72 -11.49
CA ASP A 99 13.88 -14.97 -11.15
C ASP A 99 13.48 -13.59 -10.66
N VAL A 100 13.81 -13.24 -9.41
CA VAL A 100 13.21 -12.11 -8.72
C VAL A 100 14.23 -11.08 -8.28
N HIS A 101 13.96 -9.83 -8.66
CA HIS A 101 14.73 -8.64 -8.33
C HIS A 101 13.95 -7.69 -7.45
N ILE A 102 14.46 -7.34 -6.27
CA ILE A 102 13.98 -6.19 -5.49
C ILE A 102 14.71 -4.95 -5.99
N VAL A 103 13.95 -4.00 -6.52
CA VAL A 103 14.47 -2.71 -7.01
C VAL A 103 14.17 -1.62 -5.98
N TYR A 104 15.22 -1.03 -5.42
CA TYR A 104 15.09 -0.05 -4.34
C TYR A 104 16.02 1.15 -4.54
N ARG A 105 15.46 2.36 -4.40
CA ARG A 105 16.14 3.63 -4.70
C ARG A 105 17.19 4.09 -3.69
N ARG A 106 17.32 3.42 -2.53
CA ARG A 106 18.32 3.70 -1.50
C ARG A 106 19.20 2.47 -1.28
N SER A 107 20.11 2.54 -0.31
CA SER A 107 20.97 1.42 0.05
C SER A 107 20.27 0.44 1.01
N GLU A 108 20.97 -0.61 1.36
CA GLU A 108 20.47 -1.64 2.27
C GLU A 108 20.18 -1.08 3.68
N GLU A 109 20.99 -0.14 4.14
CA GLU A 109 20.84 0.49 5.46
C GLU A 109 19.52 1.27 5.60
N GLU A 110 18.97 1.77 4.49
CA GLU A 110 17.71 2.49 4.46
C GLU A 110 16.49 1.61 4.15
N LEU A 111 16.65 0.29 4.03
CA LEU A 111 15.51 -0.62 3.84
C LEU A 111 14.56 -0.53 5.04
N PRO A 112 13.27 -0.23 4.83
CA PRO A 112 12.31 -0.18 5.94
C PRO A 112 11.82 -1.55 6.40
N ALA A 113 12.18 -2.64 5.69
CA ALA A 113 11.90 -4.00 6.11
C ALA A 113 12.71 -4.39 7.35
N ARG A 114 12.19 -5.33 8.12
CA ARG A 114 12.94 -5.95 9.21
C ARG A 114 14.15 -6.69 8.67
N VAL A 115 15.25 -6.63 9.40
CA VAL A 115 16.54 -7.25 9.00
C VAL A 115 16.38 -8.75 8.74
N GLU A 116 15.58 -9.43 9.55
CA GLU A 116 15.30 -10.86 9.40
C GLU A 116 14.61 -11.17 8.06
N GLU A 117 13.65 -10.33 7.64
CA GLU A 117 12.94 -10.52 6.38
C GLU A 117 13.87 -10.29 5.16
N VAL A 118 14.78 -9.33 5.26
CA VAL A 118 15.81 -9.10 4.23
C VAL A 118 16.76 -10.30 4.14
N HIS A 119 17.20 -10.85 5.28
CA HIS A 119 18.06 -12.03 5.31
C HIS A 119 17.35 -13.23 4.68
N HIS A 120 16.10 -13.51 5.06
CA HIS A 120 15.34 -14.62 4.49
C HIS A 120 15.17 -14.48 2.97
N ALA A 121 14.89 -13.27 2.46
CA ALA A 121 14.76 -13.02 1.03
C ALA A 121 16.09 -13.31 0.29
N LYS A 122 17.22 -12.89 0.85
CA LYS A 122 18.56 -13.16 0.29
C LYS A 122 18.92 -14.65 0.32
N GLU A 123 18.66 -15.33 1.44
CA GLU A 123 18.90 -16.77 1.61
C GLU A 123 18.09 -17.60 0.64
N GLU A 124 16.86 -17.20 0.31
CA GLU A 124 16.01 -17.85 -0.69
C GLU A 124 16.47 -17.57 -2.12
N GLY A 125 17.32 -16.56 -2.37
CA GLY A 125 17.89 -16.27 -3.67
C GLY A 125 17.35 -15.01 -4.36
N VAL A 126 16.62 -14.17 -3.67
CA VAL A 126 16.15 -12.87 -4.22
C VAL A 126 17.34 -11.95 -4.45
N ILE A 127 17.41 -11.34 -5.64
CA ILE A 127 18.47 -10.39 -6.05
C ILE A 127 18.05 -8.98 -5.62
N PHE A 128 18.99 -8.20 -5.09
CA PHE A 128 18.73 -6.82 -4.64
C PHE A 128 19.46 -5.81 -5.54
N ASP A 129 18.70 -5.11 -6.38
CA ASP A 129 19.14 -3.97 -7.16
C ASP A 129 18.93 -2.69 -6.38
N LEU A 130 19.82 -2.43 -5.44
CA LEU A 130 19.82 -1.24 -4.61
C LEU A 130 20.32 -0.01 -5.40
N LEU A 131 20.06 1.20 -4.87
CA LEU A 131 20.42 2.45 -5.53
C LEU A 131 19.92 2.49 -6.98
N THR A 132 18.72 1.97 -7.21
CA THR A 132 18.11 1.85 -8.53
C THR A 132 16.65 2.34 -8.46
N ASN A 133 16.25 3.20 -9.40
CA ASN A 133 14.91 3.76 -9.46
C ASN A 133 14.31 3.59 -10.85
N PRO A 134 13.13 3.00 -10.97
CA PRO A 134 12.41 2.92 -12.24
C PRO A 134 11.97 4.30 -12.75
N THR A 135 11.96 4.47 -14.06
CA THR A 135 11.51 5.69 -14.74
C THR A 135 10.41 5.43 -15.76
N GLU A 136 10.34 4.22 -16.32
CA GLU A 136 9.35 3.82 -17.32
C GLU A 136 9.22 2.29 -17.31
N ILE A 137 8.01 1.78 -17.47
CA ILE A 137 7.73 0.37 -17.75
C ILE A 137 7.61 0.20 -19.27
N LEU A 138 8.43 -0.65 -19.85
CA LEU A 138 8.43 -0.94 -21.27
C LEU A 138 7.39 -2.01 -21.59
N VAL A 139 6.59 -1.76 -22.62
CA VAL A 139 5.53 -2.67 -23.04
C VAL A 139 5.76 -3.16 -24.47
N ASP A 140 5.28 -4.35 -24.78
CA ASP A 140 5.23 -4.88 -26.14
C ASP A 140 4.02 -4.36 -26.92
N ASP A 141 3.87 -4.77 -28.17
CA ASP A 141 2.76 -4.35 -29.05
C ASP A 141 1.39 -4.86 -28.57
N ASN A 142 1.33 -5.83 -27.67
CA ASN A 142 0.12 -6.37 -27.07
C ASN A 142 -0.21 -5.74 -25.70
N GLY A 143 0.60 -4.80 -25.24
CA GLY A 143 0.44 -4.11 -23.96
C GLY A 143 0.91 -4.90 -22.75
N TYR A 144 1.77 -5.90 -22.92
CA TYR A 144 2.40 -6.64 -21.82
C TYR A 144 3.77 -6.08 -21.50
N VAL A 145 4.16 -6.18 -20.22
CA VAL A 145 5.50 -5.82 -19.75
C VAL A 145 6.54 -6.65 -20.51
N LYS A 146 7.58 -5.97 -21.05
CA LYS A 146 8.77 -6.60 -21.63
C LYS A 146 10.06 -6.13 -20.98
N GLY A 147 9.98 -5.13 -20.10
CA GLY A 147 11.14 -4.58 -19.41
C GLY A 147 10.81 -3.32 -18.64
N MET A 148 11.85 -2.71 -18.08
CA MET A 148 11.75 -1.49 -17.30
C MET A 148 13.02 -0.64 -17.49
N LYS A 149 12.84 0.67 -17.73
CA LYS A 149 13.95 1.63 -17.68
C LYS A 149 14.21 2.06 -16.26
N CYS A 150 15.45 2.08 -15.88
CA CYS A 150 15.92 2.50 -14.57
C CYS A 150 17.04 3.51 -14.67
N VAL A 151 17.25 4.25 -13.59
CA VAL A 151 18.42 5.08 -13.36
C VAL A 151 19.13 4.65 -12.08
N LYS A 152 20.44 4.84 -12.01
CA LYS A 152 21.19 4.66 -10.77
C LYS A 152 20.99 5.87 -9.86
N MET A 153 21.06 5.60 -8.56
CA MET A 153 20.90 6.59 -7.52
C MET A 153 22.17 6.69 -6.68
N GLU A 154 22.41 7.84 -6.12
CA GLU A 154 23.36 8.05 -5.03
C GLU A 154 22.64 8.60 -3.79
N LEU A 155 23.29 8.51 -2.63
CA LEU A 155 22.73 8.99 -1.38
C LEU A 155 23.28 10.37 -1.05
N GLY A 156 22.40 11.36 -1.02
CA GLY A 156 22.67 12.70 -0.55
C GLY A 156 22.48 12.87 0.96
N GLU A 157 22.19 14.08 1.37
CA GLU A 157 21.99 14.43 2.78
C GLU A 157 20.77 13.72 3.39
N PRO A 158 20.77 13.46 4.70
CA PRO A 158 19.63 12.89 5.41
C PRO A 158 18.38 13.78 5.33
N ASP A 159 17.22 13.14 5.15
CA ASP A 159 15.92 13.80 5.25
C ASP A 159 15.47 13.99 6.71
N ALA A 160 14.29 14.59 6.93
CA ALA A 160 13.74 14.81 8.27
C ALA A 160 13.50 13.53 9.09
N SER A 161 13.51 12.36 8.46
CA SER A 161 13.42 11.05 9.12
C SER A 161 14.80 10.44 9.43
N GLY A 162 15.89 11.15 9.11
CA GLY A 162 17.27 10.70 9.27
C GLY A 162 17.76 9.77 8.15
N ARG A 163 16.92 9.46 7.13
CA ARG A 163 17.31 8.64 6.00
C ARG A 163 17.88 9.49 4.88
N ARG A 164 18.99 9.03 4.30
CA ARG A 164 19.67 9.74 3.20
C ARG A 164 18.76 9.86 1.97
N ARG A 165 18.70 11.06 1.39
CA ARG A 165 17.85 11.34 0.24
C ARG A 165 18.45 10.71 -1.01
N PRO A 166 17.68 9.93 -1.81
CA PRO A 166 18.17 9.41 -3.07
C PRO A 166 18.23 10.53 -4.12
N VAL A 167 19.35 10.61 -4.84
CA VAL A 167 19.63 11.57 -5.92
C VAL A 167 19.93 10.78 -7.19
N VAL A 168 19.40 11.21 -8.32
CA VAL A 168 19.63 10.57 -9.62
C VAL A 168 21.07 10.82 -10.08
N VAL A 169 21.75 9.78 -10.53
CA VAL A 169 23.03 9.88 -11.23
C VAL A 169 22.74 10.13 -12.71
N GLU A 170 23.10 11.30 -13.21
CA GLU A 170 22.88 11.67 -14.62
C GLU A 170 23.63 10.74 -15.58
N GLY A 171 22.96 10.35 -16.68
CA GLY A 171 23.54 9.49 -17.71
C GLY A 171 23.69 8.02 -17.29
N SER A 172 22.99 7.59 -16.23
CA SER A 172 23.05 6.23 -15.71
C SER A 172 21.86 5.36 -16.12
N GLU A 173 21.11 5.78 -17.13
CA GLU A 173 19.95 5.06 -17.62
C GLU A 173 20.33 3.68 -18.15
N PHE A 174 19.54 2.68 -17.80
CA PHE A 174 19.68 1.32 -18.29
C PHE A 174 18.33 0.61 -18.33
N GLU A 175 18.28 -0.50 -19.05
CA GLU A 175 17.07 -1.31 -19.16
C GLU A 175 17.26 -2.65 -18.44
N MET A 176 16.20 -3.09 -17.77
CA MET A 176 16.04 -4.42 -17.20
C MET A 176 15.00 -5.18 -18.01
N GLU A 177 15.35 -6.37 -18.48
CA GLU A 177 14.43 -7.26 -19.19
C GLU A 177 13.56 -7.99 -18.16
N LEU A 178 12.24 -7.76 -18.20
CA LEU A 178 11.26 -8.25 -17.22
C LEU A 178 9.97 -8.59 -17.94
N ASP A 179 9.17 -9.49 -17.37
CA ASP A 179 7.80 -9.76 -17.81
C ASP A 179 6.74 -9.40 -16.76
N THR A 180 7.16 -9.15 -15.54
CA THR A 180 6.26 -8.82 -14.43
C THR A 180 6.88 -7.75 -13.52
N VAL A 181 6.07 -6.78 -13.12
CA VAL A 181 6.45 -5.73 -12.15
C VAL A 181 5.44 -5.69 -11.01
N ILE A 182 5.93 -5.74 -9.78
CA ILE A 182 5.10 -5.69 -8.58
C ILE A 182 5.41 -4.41 -7.80
N MET A 183 4.44 -3.48 -7.76
CA MET A 183 4.55 -2.22 -7.02
C MET A 183 4.31 -2.45 -5.54
N SER A 184 5.34 -2.27 -4.71
CA SER A 184 5.33 -2.46 -3.26
C SER A 184 5.73 -1.18 -2.51
N LEU A 185 5.08 -0.06 -2.85
CA LEU A 185 5.39 1.29 -2.38
C LEU A 185 4.58 1.70 -1.14
N GLY A 186 3.90 0.74 -0.52
CA GLY A 186 2.97 0.96 0.57
C GLY A 186 1.58 1.35 0.10
N THR A 187 0.73 1.68 1.06
CA THR A 187 -0.69 1.93 0.85
C THR A 187 -1.13 3.27 1.47
N SER A 188 -2.35 3.67 1.16
CA SER A 188 -3.02 4.83 1.74
C SER A 188 -4.49 4.52 2.00
N PRO A 189 -5.19 5.29 2.87
CA PRO A 189 -6.63 5.21 2.99
C PRO A 189 -7.33 5.47 1.66
N ASN A 190 -8.45 4.79 1.42
CA ASN A 190 -9.28 5.06 0.24
C ASN A 190 -9.93 6.45 0.40
N PRO A 191 -9.76 7.38 -0.54
CA PRO A 191 -10.29 8.73 -0.46
C PRO A 191 -11.82 8.82 -0.61
N LEU A 192 -12.49 7.72 -0.94
CA LEU A 192 -13.93 7.73 -1.22
C LEU A 192 -14.73 8.32 -0.06
N ILE A 193 -14.50 7.86 1.18
CA ILE A 193 -15.25 8.36 2.35
C ILE A 193 -15.00 9.86 2.56
N SER A 194 -13.74 10.28 2.60
CA SER A 194 -13.40 11.68 2.85
C SER A 194 -13.85 12.63 1.73
N SER A 195 -13.83 12.16 0.46
CA SER A 195 -14.26 12.98 -0.68
C SER A 195 -15.79 13.13 -0.81
N THR A 196 -16.55 12.28 -0.13
CA THR A 196 -18.02 12.28 -0.15
C THR A 196 -18.65 12.67 1.19
N THR A 197 -17.84 13.15 2.14
CA THR A 197 -18.28 13.55 3.48
C THR A 197 -17.80 14.98 3.76
N GLU A 198 -18.68 15.95 3.68
CA GLU A 198 -18.36 17.35 3.93
C GLU A 198 -17.97 17.57 5.40
N GLY A 199 -16.91 18.36 5.64
CA GLY A 199 -16.39 18.64 6.98
C GLY A 199 -15.48 17.55 7.57
N LEU A 200 -15.23 16.46 6.86
CA LEU A 200 -14.28 15.44 7.26
C LEU A 200 -12.89 15.74 6.66
N GLU A 201 -12.00 16.27 7.47
CA GLU A 201 -10.66 16.67 7.02
C GLU A 201 -9.69 15.48 6.93
N VAL A 202 -8.75 15.60 6.00
CA VAL A 202 -7.62 14.66 5.84
C VAL A 202 -6.29 15.43 5.84
N ASN A 203 -5.24 14.77 6.30
CA ASN A 203 -3.89 15.32 6.28
C ASN A 203 -3.22 15.15 4.90
N LYS A 204 -1.97 15.63 4.77
CA LYS A 204 -1.19 15.56 3.51
C LYS A 204 -0.95 14.13 3.01
N TRP A 205 -1.10 13.11 3.84
CA TRP A 205 -0.99 11.70 3.47
C TRP A 205 -2.34 11.04 3.18
N LYS A 206 -3.42 11.85 3.12
CA LYS A 206 -4.81 11.43 2.91
C LYS A 206 -5.38 10.56 4.04
N CYS A 207 -4.77 10.60 5.22
CA CYS A 207 -5.32 9.99 6.43
C CYS A 207 -6.33 10.94 7.08
N ILE A 208 -7.42 10.39 7.63
CA ILE A 208 -8.45 11.17 8.33
C ILE A 208 -7.83 11.85 9.55
N VAL A 209 -8.11 13.13 9.74
CA VAL A 209 -7.71 13.87 10.95
C VAL A 209 -8.62 13.48 12.10
N ALA A 210 -8.05 12.87 13.14
CA ALA A 210 -8.75 12.47 14.35
C ALA A 210 -7.88 12.63 15.57
N ASP A 211 -8.49 12.88 16.72
CA ASP A 211 -7.79 12.88 18.02
C ASP A 211 -7.43 11.45 18.42
N GLU A 212 -6.19 11.21 18.79
CA GLU A 212 -5.72 9.87 19.17
C GLU A 212 -6.31 9.37 20.51
N ALA A 213 -6.76 10.28 21.37
CA ALA A 213 -7.26 9.94 22.70
C ALA A 213 -8.69 9.37 22.68
N ASP A 214 -9.53 9.84 21.73
CA ASP A 214 -10.94 9.48 21.68
C ASP A 214 -11.46 9.17 20.26
N GLY A 215 -10.61 9.30 19.23
CA GLY A 215 -10.96 9.06 17.85
C GLY A 215 -11.84 10.13 17.20
N LYS A 216 -12.10 11.26 17.87
CA LYS A 216 -12.99 12.32 17.36
C LYS A 216 -12.39 12.96 16.10
N THR A 217 -13.18 13.05 15.04
CA THR A 217 -12.78 13.71 13.79
C THR A 217 -13.21 15.19 13.79
N THR A 218 -12.94 15.89 12.68
CA THR A 218 -13.40 17.27 12.47
C THR A 218 -14.90 17.38 12.24
N LYS A 219 -15.60 16.27 11.94
CA LYS A 219 -17.05 16.22 11.73
C LYS A 219 -17.73 15.73 13.00
N GLU A 220 -18.74 16.48 13.46
CA GLU A 220 -19.50 16.14 14.67
C GLU A 220 -20.21 14.77 14.55
N GLY A 221 -20.16 13.96 15.61
CA GLY A 221 -20.73 12.62 15.62
C GLY A 221 -19.92 11.58 14.84
N VAL A 222 -18.81 11.97 14.19
CA VAL A 222 -17.99 11.09 13.38
C VAL A 222 -16.63 10.86 14.05
N TYR A 223 -16.28 9.60 14.21
CA TYR A 223 -15.06 9.12 14.84
C TYR A 223 -14.27 8.25 13.87
N ALA A 224 -12.96 8.18 14.02
CA ALA A 224 -12.11 7.34 13.16
C ALA A 224 -10.93 6.76 13.95
N GLY A 225 -10.39 5.65 13.45
CA GLY A 225 -9.23 5.02 14.07
C GLY A 225 -8.56 3.98 13.19
N GLY A 226 -7.42 3.46 13.67
CA GLY A 226 -6.59 2.51 12.93
C GLY A 226 -5.92 3.14 11.72
N ASP A 227 -5.61 2.32 10.71
CA ASP A 227 -4.82 2.75 9.55
C ASP A 227 -5.50 3.85 8.71
N ALA A 228 -6.80 4.04 8.85
CA ALA A 228 -7.50 5.17 8.23
C ALA A 228 -7.02 6.55 8.76
N VAL A 229 -6.47 6.58 9.97
CA VAL A 229 -5.97 7.77 10.67
C VAL A 229 -4.45 7.82 10.67
N THR A 230 -3.78 6.71 10.98
CA THR A 230 -2.31 6.67 11.16
C THR A 230 -1.53 6.30 9.89
N GLY A 231 -2.22 5.81 8.85
CA GLY A 231 -1.59 5.04 7.78
C GLY A 231 -1.33 3.60 8.20
N ALA A 232 -0.77 2.79 7.30
CA ALA A 232 -0.53 1.37 7.55
C ALA A 232 0.37 1.15 8.79
N ALA A 233 -0.16 0.46 9.80
CA ALA A 233 0.49 0.21 11.08
C ALA A 233 0.21 -1.23 11.57
N THR A 234 0.20 -1.45 12.88
CA THR A 234 0.01 -2.77 13.47
C THR A 234 -1.43 -2.99 13.95
N VAL A 235 -1.84 -4.26 13.96
CA VAL A 235 -3.16 -4.68 14.47
C VAL A 235 -3.39 -4.18 15.91
N ILE A 236 -2.36 -4.24 16.76
CA ILE A 236 -2.51 -3.82 18.17
C ILE A 236 -2.79 -2.32 18.31
N LEU A 237 -2.19 -1.48 17.46
CA LEU A 237 -2.49 -0.04 17.41
C LEU A 237 -3.90 0.22 16.90
N ALA A 238 -4.33 -0.49 15.85
CA ALA A 238 -5.69 -0.38 15.34
C ALA A 238 -6.74 -0.79 16.37
N MET A 239 -6.50 -1.88 17.13
CA MET A 239 -7.36 -2.29 18.24
C MET A 239 -7.42 -1.24 19.35
N GLY A 240 -6.29 -0.62 19.69
CA GLY A 240 -6.20 0.48 20.65
C GLY A 240 -7.06 1.67 20.23
N ALA A 241 -6.90 2.09 18.96
CA ALA A 241 -7.67 3.18 18.37
C ALA A 241 -9.20 2.89 18.35
N GLY A 242 -9.59 1.65 18.02
CA GLY A 242 -11.01 1.24 18.07
C GLY A 242 -11.60 1.32 19.47
N LYS A 243 -10.84 0.95 20.52
CA LYS A 243 -11.27 1.09 21.91
C LYS A 243 -11.39 2.56 22.34
N ALA A 244 -10.42 3.40 21.93
CA ALA A 244 -10.46 4.83 22.19
C ALA A 244 -11.69 5.48 21.53
N GLY A 245 -11.94 5.19 20.26
CA GLY A 245 -13.11 5.68 19.54
C GLY A 245 -14.43 5.21 20.14
N ALA A 246 -14.53 3.95 20.56
CA ALA A 246 -15.72 3.44 21.25
C ALA A 246 -15.99 4.19 22.55
N LYS A 247 -14.94 4.51 23.33
CA LYS A 247 -15.06 5.34 24.53
C LYS A 247 -15.51 6.76 24.20
N GLY A 248 -14.90 7.38 23.18
CA GLY A 248 -15.27 8.73 22.71
C GLY A 248 -16.73 8.82 22.28
N ILE A 249 -17.21 7.85 21.51
CA ILE A 249 -18.62 7.75 21.12
C ILE A 249 -19.52 7.59 22.34
N HIS A 250 -19.17 6.72 23.28
CA HIS A 250 -19.97 6.52 24.51
C HIS A 250 -20.10 7.83 25.32
N GLU A 251 -18.99 8.55 25.49
CA GLU A 251 -19.01 9.84 26.19
C GLU A 251 -19.81 10.91 25.45
N TYR A 252 -19.79 10.91 24.14
CA TYR A 252 -20.60 11.81 23.31
C TYR A 252 -22.11 11.55 23.46
N LEU A 253 -22.50 10.29 23.30
CA LEU A 253 -23.91 9.89 23.40
C LEU A 253 -24.47 10.05 24.83
N SER A 254 -23.64 9.90 25.86
CA SER A 254 -24.05 10.06 27.26
C SER A 254 -24.32 11.53 27.64
N LYS A 255 -23.95 12.49 26.81
CA LYS A 255 -24.16 13.93 27.02
C LYS A 255 -25.31 14.49 26.20
N LYS A 256 -25.86 13.69 25.28
CA LYS A 256 -27.09 13.98 24.53
C LYS A 256 -28.32 13.65 25.37
#